data_d2d715f3e65cdfe2c01894f48662a15f
#
_entry.id   d2d715f3e65cdfe2c01894f48662a15f
#
_cell.length_a   1.000
_cell.length_b   1.000
_cell.length_c   1.000
_cell.angle_alpha   90.00
_cell.angle_beta   90.00
_cell.angle_gamma   90.00
#
_symmetry.space_group_name_H-M   'P 1'
#
loop_
_entity.id
_entity.type
_entity.pdbx_description
1 polymer ?
#
loop_
_entity_poly.entity_id
_entity_poly.type
_entity_poly.pdbx_seq_one_letter_code
_entity_poly.pdbx_strand_id
1 'polypeptide(L)'
;MHADGARGSGGGPGVLISALAWRARREGLRYILVGFVPFVVALGLTVVPATLGGPVNGAGTFARFASSSGAHGGGVGLGIVLLFLPGLVALCSAIAVGVVVRNLIGSEASRGGIEALLAGPYRSGSIMVALLGYIGALAVFYWAAMSALSAVVLVIVVWTSGATLTLSVAYLLSVLVLPLLAAWCATALSLLVNLLYPRLAQPGSYGLNMGGGGLGGGAVILPALGVFFVFTFLAPDVGAARVLAIAGGATAVVAVASTVLVASRFRPDAVLES
;
A
#
# COMPACT_ATOMS: atom_id res chain seq x y z
N MET A 1 -10.12 -16.66 52.46
CA MET A 1 -10.90 -15.56 51.94
C MET A 1 -10.36 -15.29 50.51
N HIS A 2 -11.05 -15.84 49.52
CA HIS A 2 -10.68 -15.75 48.09
C HIS A 2 -11.00 -14.35 47.59
N ALA A 3 -9.99 -13.64 47.15
CA ALA A 3 -10.13 -12.41 46.37
C ALA A 3 -10.01 -12.77 44.86
N ASP A 4 -10.93 -13.64 44.41
CA ASP A 4 -11.18 -13.88 42.98
C ASP A 4 -12.37 -13.00 42.57
N GLY A 5 -12.11 -11.88 41.91
CA GLY A 5 -13.27 -11.18 41.40
C GLY A 5 -13.08 -9.77 40.94
N ALA A 6 -12.07 -9.49 40.12
CA ALA A 6 -12.13 -8.32 39.25
C ALA A 6 -11.04 -8.38 38.16
N ARG A 7 -10.97 -9.49 37.42
CA ARG A 7 -10.35 -9.44 36.08
C ARG A 7 -11.37 -8.69 35.20
N GLY A 8 -11.26 -7.37 35.27
CA GLY A 8 -12.04 -6.46 34.44
C GLY A 8 -11.97 -6.93 32.99
N SER A 9 -13.07 -6.81 32.31
CA SER A 9 -13.23 -7.01 30.88
C SER A 9 -12.21 -6.15 30.13
N GLY A 10 -10.98 -6.68 30.00
CA GLY A 10 -9.91 -6.01 29.29
C GLY A 10 -10.44 -5.68 27.90
N GLY A 11 -10.44 -4.41 27.55
CA GLY A 11 -10.98 -3.93 26.28
C GLY A 11 -10.44 -4.78 25.14
N GLY A 12 -11.34 -5.38 24.37
CA GLY A 12 -10.96 -6.25 23.26
C GLY A 12 -10.16 -5.48 22.19
N PRO A 13 -9.51 -6.17 21.25
CA PRO A 13 -8.72 -5.53 20.18
C PRO A 13 -9.50 -4.47 19.40
N GLY A 14 -10.84 -4.57 19.33
CA GLY A 14 -11.71 -3.57 18.71
C GLY A 14 -11.66 -2.19 19.36
N VAL A 15 -11.51 -2.13 20.69
CA VAL A 15 -11.38 -0.85 21.42
C VAL A 15 -10.06 -0.17 21.08
N LEU A 16 -8.97 -0.95 20.97
CA LEU A 16 -7.67 -0.43 20.55
C LEU A 16 -7.69 0.07 19.12
N ILE A 17 -8.32 -0.68 18.20
CA ILE A 17 -8.49 -0.27 16.80
C ILE A 17 -9.27 1.04 16.71
N SER A 18 -10.37 1.17 17.45
CA SER A 18 -11.19 2.39 17.46
C SER A 18 -10.44 3.59 18.02
N ALA A 19 -9.62 3.40 19.06
CA ALA A 19 -8.79 4.45 19.63
C ALA A 19 -7.71 4.94 18.66
N LEU A 20 -7.03 4.00 17.97
CA LEU A 20 -6.06 4.31 16.93
C LEU A 20 -6.71 5.05 15.74
N ALA A 21 -7.88 4.58 15.29
CA ALA A 21 -8.64 5.20 14.22
C ALA A 21 -9.11 6.63 14.57
N TRP A 22 -9.58 6.83 15.80
CA TRP A 22 -9.99 8.17 16.28
C TRP A 22 -8.82 9.16 16.30
N ARG A 23 -7.65 8.70 16.72
CA ARG A 23 -6.44 9.50 16.75
C ARG A 23 -5.95 9.84 15.35
N ALA A 24 -5.90 8.86 14.46
CA ALA A 24 -5.56 9.05 13.05
C ALA A 24 -6.52 10.02 12.34
N ARG A 25 -7.78 10.08 12.76
CA ARG A 25 -8.77 11.02 12.21
C ARG A 25 -8.42 12.48 12.49
N ARG A 26 -7.78 12.78 13.62
CA ARG A 26 -7.32 14.15 13.94
C ARG A 26 -6.13 14.60 13.08
N GLU A 27 -5.27 13.69 12.70
CA GLU A 27 -4.12 13.93 11.82
C GLU A 27 -4.43 13.59 10.35
N GLY A 28 -5.62 13.08 10.07
CA GLY A 28 -6.01 12.39 8.84
C GLY A 28 -5.86 13.21 7.57
N LEU A 29 -6.11 14.50 7.59
CA LEU A 29 -5.99 15.35 6.40
C LEU A 29 -4.55 15.38 5.85
N ARG A 30 -3.54 15.43 6.74
CA ARG A 30 -2.13 15.42 6.33
C ARG A 30 -1.74 14.09 5.69
N TYR A 31 -2.19 12.98 6.27
CA TYR A 31 -1.90 11.64 5.74
C TYR A 31 -2.61 11.37 4.41
N ILE A 32 -3.85 11.82 4.27
CA ILE A 32 -4.58 11.75 3.01
C ILE A 32 -3.82 12.51 1.92
N LEU A 33 -3.42 13.76 2.17
CA LEU A 33 -2.69 14.57 1.20
C LEU A 33 -1.36 13.94 0.79
N VAL A 34 -0.58 13.41 1.74
CA VAL A 34 0.70 12.76 1.45
C VAL A 34 0.51 11.53 0.54
N GLY A 35 -0.58 10.78 0.70
CA GLY A 35 -0.85 9.61 -0.13
C GLY A 35 -1.41 9.96 -1.51
N PHE A 36 -2.37 10.87 -1.56
CA PHE A 36 -3.13 11.13 -2.78
C PHE A 36 -2.48 12.13 -3.73
N VAL A 37 -1.77 13.15 -3.24
CA VAL A 37 -1.13 14.16 -4.11
C VAL A 37 -0.13 13.52 -5.08
N PRO A 38 0.84 12.69 -4.65
CA PRO A 38 1.75 12.02 -5.58
C PRO A 38 1.02 11.13 -6.58
N PHE A 39 -0.05 10.46 -6.14
CA PHE A 39 -0.85 9.61 -7.01
C PHE A 39 -1.56 10.42 -8.09
N VAL A 40 -2.24 11.51 -7.74
CA VAL A 40 -2.92 12.39 -8.70
C VAL A 40 -1.94 12.99 -9.70
N VAL A 41 -0.76 13.42 -9.24
CA VAL A 41 0.31 13.93 -10.11
C VAL A 41 0.80 12.84 -11.06
N ALA A 42 1.11 11.65 -10.56
CA ALA A 42 1.57 10.53 -11.39
C ALA A 42 0.51 10.08 -12.40
N LEU A 43 -0.75 10.03 -11.99
CA LEU A 43 -1.88 9.72 -12.86
C LEU A 43 -2.06 10.80 -13.94
N GLY A 44 -1.96 12.08 -13.58
CA GLY A 44 -1.99 13.19 -14.52
C GLY A 44 -0.87 13.11 -15.56
N LEU A 45 0.36 12.80 -15.13
CA LEU A 45 1.51 12.62 -16.01
C LEU A 45 1.35 11.44 -16.99
N THR A 46 0.54 10.44 -16.66
CA THR A 46 0.24 9.33 -17.59
C THR A 46 -0.93 9.64 -18.52
N VAL A 47 -1.95 10.35 -18.03
CA VAL A 47 -3.16 10.65 -18.80
C VAL A 47 -2.94 11.80 -19.79
N VAL A 48 -2.21 12.84 -19.41
CA VAL A 48 -1.99 14.01 -20.27
C VAL A 48 -1.32 13.65 -21.60
N PRO A 49 -0.20 12.91 -21.65
CA PRO A 49 0.37 12.44 -22.91
C PRO A 49 -0.57 11.52 -23.70
N ALA A 50 -1.36 10.71 -22.97
CA ALA A 50 -2.30 9.79 -23.59
C ALA A 50 -3.45 10.51 -24.33
N THR A 51 -3.86 11.69 -23.86
CA THR A 51 -4.95 12.47 -24.44
C THR A 51 -4.49 13.51 -25.46
N LEU A 52 -3.26 14.04 -25.33
CA LEU A 52 -2.72 15.08 -26.22
C LEU A 52 -2.16 14.55 -27.55
N GLY A 53 -1.98 13.23 -27.70
CA GLY A 53 -1.70 12.61 -28.99
C GLY A 53 -0.31 12.89 -29.57
N GLY A 54 0.71 13.05 -28.76
CA GLY A 54 2.10 13.22 -29.22
C GLY A 54 2.72 11.93 -29.78
N PRO A 55 3.83 12.03 -30.55
CA PRO A 55 4.59 10.87 -31.00
C PRO A 55 5.18 10.15 -29.78
N VAL A 56 4.78 8.89 -29.56
CA VAL A 56 5.24 8.07 -28.44
C VAL A 56 6.11 6.94 -28.96
N ASN A 57 7.33 6.85 -28.46
CA ASN A 57 8.19 5.70 -28.72
C ASN A 57 7.52 4.43 -28.12
N GLY A 58 7.47 3.35 -28.92
CA GLY A 58 6.78 2.13 -28.48
C GLY A 58 5.28 2.10 -28.72
N ALA A 59 4.73 3.00 -29.54
CA ALA A 59 3.31 3.07 -29.87
C ALA A 59 2.68 1.71 -30.22
N GLY A 60 3.39 0.88 -30.98
CA GLY A 60 2.92 -0.46 -31.34
C GLY A 60 2.81 -1.43 -30.15
N THR A 61 3.65 -1.29 -29.13
CA THR A 61 3.60 -2.09 -27.91
C THR A 61 2.38 -1.72 -27.05
N PHE A 62 2.14 -0.41 -26.89
CA PHE A 62 0.97 0.08 -26.14
C PHE A 62 -0.35 -0.30 -26.80
N ALA A 63 -0.43 -0.18 -28.16
CA ALA A 63 -1.62 -0.57 -28.90
C ALA A 63 -1.89 -2.09 -28.81
N ARG A 64 -0.85 -2.92 -28.90
CA ARG A 64 -0.95 -4.38 -28.71
C ARG A 64 -1.38 -4.73 -27.30
N PHE A 65 -0.83 -4.06 -26.29
CA PHE A 65 -1.24 -4.30 -24.90
C PHE A 65 -2.69 -3.89 -24.66
N ALA A 66 -3.15 -2.76 -25.21
CA ALA A 66 -4.54 -2.35 -25.14
C ALA A 66 -5.47 -3.42 -25.72
N SER A 67 -5.20 -3.90 -26.94
CA SER A 67 -6.02 -4.92 -27.58
C SER A 67 -6.01 -6.25 -26.82
N SER A 68 -4.87 -6.69 -26.30
CA SER A 68 -4.78 -7.91 -25.47
C SER A 68 -5.47 -7.79 -24.12
N SER A 69 -5.60 -6.57 -23.60
CA SER A 69 -6.33 -6.28 -22.37
C SER A 69 -7.83 -6.13 -22.58
N GLY A 70 -8.30 -6.12 -23.85
CA GLY A 70 -9.71 -6.03 -24.21
C GLY A 70 -10.19 -4.60 -24.50
N ALA A 71 -9.26 -3.69 -24.86
CA ALA A 71 -9.61 -2.33 -25.28
C ALA A 71 -9.55 -2.23 -26.82
N HIS A 72 -10.61 -1.71 -27.43
CA HIS A 72 -10.72 -1.54 -28.88
C HIS A 72 -11.00 -0.06 -29.20
N GLY A 73 -10.29 0.48 -30.19
CA GLY A 73 -10.52 1.84 -30.71
C GLY A 73 -9.82 2.98 -29.98
N GLY A 74 -9.24 2.76 -28.79
CA GLY A 74 -8.64 3.83 -27.97
C GLY A 74 -7.19 4.18 -28.27
N GLY A 75 -6.57 3.52 -29.25
CA GLY A 75 -5.22 3.83 -29.69
C GLY A 75 -4.12 3.67 -28.63
N VAL A 76 -3.01 4.38 -28.84
CA VAL A 76 -1.80 4.33 -28.01
C VAL A 76 -2.06 4.88 -26.61
N GLY A 77 -2.89 5.94 -26.52
CA GLY A 77 -3.16 6.62 -25.24
C GLY A 77 -3.82 5.72 -24.22
N LEU A 78 -4.86 4.98 -24.62
CA LEU A 78 -5.52 4.03 -23.75
C LEU A 78 -4.58 2.89 -23.31
N GLY A 79 -3.69 2.44 -24.22
CA GLY A 79 -2.66 1.43 -23.91
C GLY A 79 -1.68 1.89 -22.85
N ILE A 80 -1.25 3.16 -22.89
CA ILE A 80 -0.40 3.76 -21.84
C ILE A 80 -1.12 3.72 -20.50
N VAL A 81 -2.36 4.23 -20.44
CA VAL A 81 -3.13 4.25 -19.18
C VAL A 81 -3.31 2.83 -18.64
N LEU A 82 -3.75 1.88 -19.45
CA LEU A 82 -3.95 0.50 -19.03
C LEU A 82 -2.66 -0.17 -18.54
N LEU A 83 -1.52 0.12 -19.16
CA LEU A 83 -0.25 -0.49 -18.78
C LEU A 83 0.28 0.06 -17.45
N PHE A 84 0.21 1.38 -17.24
CA PHE A 84 0.78 1.98 -16.04
C PHE A 84 -0.13 1.92 -14.82
N LEU A 85 -1.45 1.85 -15.02
CA LEU A 85 -2.45 1.97 -13.96
C LEU A 85 -2.29 0.96 -12.82
N PRO A 86 -2.15 -0.36 -13.03
CA PRO A 86 -1.99 -1.31 -11.93
C PRO A 86 -0.73 -1.06 -11.10
N GLY A 87 0.39 -0.76 -11.80
CA GLY A 87 1.66 -0.46 -11.16
C GLY A 87 1.65 0.84 -10.37
N LEU A 88 1.04 1.91 -10.91
CA LEU A 88 0.90 3.19 -10.20
C LEU A 88 0.06 3.06 -8.95
N VAL A 89 -1.10 2.38 -9.02
CA VAL A 89 -1.92 2.13 -7.83
C VAL A 89 -1.15 1.32 -6.79
N ALA A 90 -0.41 0.28 -7.22
CA ALA A 90 0.42 -0.52 -6.33
C ALA A 90 1.51 0.31 -5.64
N LEU A 91 2.25 1.10 -6.41
CA LEU A 91 3.34 1.91 -5.91
C LEU A 91 2.85 3.02 -4.96
N CYS A 92 1.85 3.79 -5.40
CA CYS A 92 1.37 4.92 -4.61
C CYS A 92 0.62 4.48 -3.34
N SER A 93 -0.19 3.40 -3.40
CA SER A 93 -0.83 2.86 -2.21
C SER A 93 0.19 2.32 -1.20
N ALA A 94 1.21 1.62 -1.65
CA ALA A 94 2.28 1.11 -0.79
C ALA A 94 3.08 2.23 -0.13
N ILE A 95 3.44 3.28 -0.89
CA ILE A 95 4.14 4.47 -0.35
C ILE A 95 3.26 5.17 0.68
N ALA A 96 1.99 5.43 0.34
CA ALA A 96 1.06 6.13 1.22
C ALA A 96 0.90 5.40 2.55
N VAL A 97 0.60 4.10 2.49
CA VAL A 97 0.41 3.29 3.69
C VAL A 97 1.72 3.15 4.48
N GLY A 98 2.85 2.91 3.80
CA GLY A 98 4.15 2.80 4.43
C GLY A 98 4.54 4.06 5.21
N VAL A 99 4.32 5.24 4.64
CA VAL A 99 4.56 6.53 5.30
C VAL A 99 3.63 6.73 6.50
N VAL A 100 2.33 6.42 6.34
CA VAL A 100 1.35 6.58 7.44
C VAL A 100 1.66 5.65 8.59
N VAL A 101 1.92 4.37 8.33
CA VAL A 101 2.25 3.37 9.36
C VAL A 101 3.52 3.76 10.10
N ARG A 102 4.55 4.19 9.37
CA ARG A 102 5.81 4.63 9.96
C ARG A 102 5.63 5.84 10.87
N ASN A 103 4.93 6.86 10.40
CA ASN A 103 4.71 8.08 11.18
C ASN A 103 3.84 7.80 12.41
N LEU A 104 2.80 6.97 12.27
CA LEU A 104 1.92 6.60 13.36
C LEU A 104 2.69 5.83 14.45
N ILE A 105 3.36 4.75 14.07
CA ILE A 105 4.08 3.89 15.01
C ILE A 105 5.30 4.63 15.58
N GLY A 106 6.05 5.35 14.75
CA GLY A 106 7.19 6.16 15.20
C GLY A 106 6.80 7.26 16.17
N SER A 107 5.66 7.92 15.95
CA SER A 107 5.15 8.94 16.88
C SER A 107 4.65 8.35 18.21
N GLU A 108 4.06 7.15 18.18
CA GLU A 108 3.65 6.45 19.40
C GLU A 108 4.87 5.94 20.19
N ALA A 109 5.85 5.37 19.51
CA ALA A 109 7.09 4.93 20.15
C ALA A 109 7.83 6.09 20.81
N SER A 110 7.98 7.22 20.11
CA SER A 110 8.70 8.40 20.65
C SER A 110 7.99 9.09 21.82
N ARG A 111 6.68 8.87 21.97
CA ARG A 111 5.86 9.44 23.08
C ARG A 111 5.65 8.47 24.23
N GLY A 112 6.25 7.28 24.19
CA GLY A 112 6.01 6.24 25.21
C GLY A 112 4.62 5.61 25.12
N GLY A 113 3.88 5.83 24.02
CA GLY A 113 2.52 5.32 23.86
C GLY A 113 2.49 3.78 23.73
N ILE A 114 3.49 3.19 23.09
CA ILE A 114 3.62 1.73 23.00
C ILE A 114 3.95 1.15 24.37
N GLU A 115 4.82 1.77 25.15
CA GLU A 115 5.15 1.38 26.52
C GLU A 115 3.93 1.45 27.45
N ALA A 116 3.13 2.53 27.34
CA ALA A 116 1.90 2.67 28.09
C ALA A 116 0.86 1.58 27.72
N LEU A 117 0.79 1.18 26.44
CA LEU A 117 -0.06 0.07 26.00
C LEU A 117 0.41 -1.27 26.54
N LEU A 118 1.73 -1.51 26.58
CA LEU A 118 2.34 -2.74 27.10
C LEU A 118 2.25 -2.83 28.62
N ALA A 119 2.31 -1.69 29.33
CA ALA A 119 2.08 -1.62 30.77
C ALA A 119 0.61 -1.72 31.16
N GLY A 120 -0.31 -1.59 30.21
CA GLY A 120 -1.76 -1.67 30.40
C GLY A 120 -2.26 -3.11 30.59
N PRO A 121 -3.57 -3.27 30.87
CA PRO A 121 -4.18 -4.57 31.13
C PRO A 121 -4.37 -5.42 29.86
N TYR A 122 -3.73 -5.05 28.74
CA TYR A 122 -3.89 -5.73 27.47
C TYR A 122 -2.86 -6.85 27.29
N ARG A 123 -3.28 -7.98 26.72
CA ARG A 123 -2.37 -9.03 26.32
C ARG A 123 -1.58 -8.58 25.10
N SER A 124 -0.27 -8.90 25.04
CA SER A 124 0.60 -8.55 23.90
C SER A 124 0.05 -9.03 22.55
N GLY A 125 -0.59 -10.22 22.53
CA GLY A 125 -1.26 -10.72 21.33
C GLY A 125 -2.45 -9.86 20.89
N SER A 126 -3.22 -9.29 21.82
CA SER A 126 -4.35 -8.39 21.50
C SER A 126 -3.86 -7.06 20.90
N ILE A 127 -2.74 -6.54 21.41
CA ILE A 127 -2.09 -5.33 20.88
C ILE A 127 -1.62 -5.59 19.44
N MET A 128 -0.97 -6.74 19.21
CA MET A 128 -0.48 -7.14 17.89
C MET A 128 -1.62 -7.28 16.87
N VAL A 129 -2.70 -7.98 17.24
CA VAL A 129 -3.88 -8.13 16.38
C VAL A 129 -4.52 -6.77 16.09
N ALA A 130 -4.58 -5.88 17.07
CA ALA A 130 -5.10 -4.54 16.88
C ALA A 130 -4.25 -3.71 15.92
N LEU A 131 -2.91 -3.76 16.05
CA LEU A 131 -1.99 -3.09 15.14
C LEU A 131 -2.11 -3.64 13.71
N LEU A 132 -2.05 -4.95 13.54
CA LEU A 132 -2.21 -5.60 12.22
C LEU A 132 -3.58 -5.30 11.60
N GLY A 133 -4.64 -5.35 12.39
CA GLY A 133 -6.00 -5.02 11.93
C GLY A 133 -6.12 -3.56 11.48
N TYR A 134 -5.56 -2.64 12.25
CA TYR A 134 -5.58 -1.22 11.92
C TYR A 134 -4.79 -0.89 10.66
N ILE A 135 -3.54 -1.38 10.55
CA ILE A 135 -2.72 -1.15 9.35
C ILE A 135 -3.30 -1.85 8.11
N GLY A 136 -3.92 -3.02 8.30
CA GLY A 136 -4.64 -3.71 7.24
C GLY A 136 -5.84 -2.90 6.73
N ALA A 137 -6.61 -2.30 7.63
CA ALA A 137 -7.71 -1.41 7.26
C ALA A 137 -7.21 -0.18 6.49
N LEU A 138 -6.07 0.39 6.88
CA LEU A 138 -5.43 1.48 6.12
C LEU A 138 -5.00 1.03 4.72
N ALA A 139 -4.39 -0.15 4.59
CA ALA A 139 -3.98 -0.69 3.29
C ALA A 139 -5.19 -0.84 2.36
N VAL A 140 -6.28 -1.42 2.85
CA VAL A 140 -7.53 -1.57 2.10
C VAL A 140 -8.13 -0.21 1.73
N PHE A 141 -8.11 0.75 2.66
CA PHE A 141 -8.63 2.10 2.41
C PHE A 141 -7.87 2.80 1.27
N TYR A 142 -6.53 2.87 1.33
CA TYR A 142 -5.74 3.52 0.29
C TYR A 142 -5.86 2.80 -1.05
N TRP A 143 -5.80 1.47 -1.03
CA TRP A 143 -6.02 0.66 -2.23
C TRP A 143 -7.39 0.94 -2.86
N ALA A 144 -8.47 0.89 -2.10
CA ALA A 144 -9.81 1.07 -2.60
C ALA A 144 -10.03 2.49 -3.15
N ALA A 145 -9.56 3.51 -2.43
CA ALA A 145 -9.71 4.90 -2.84
C ALA A 145 -8.90 5.22 -4.12
N MET A 146 -7.65 4.74 -4.21
CA MET A 146 -6.82 4.94 -5.42
C MET A 146 -7.34 4.13 -6.60
N SER A 147 -7.82 2.91 -6.38
CA SER A 147 -8.47 2.10 -7.42
C SER A 147 -9.76 2.73 -7.92
N ALA A 148 -10.58 3.28 -7.04
CA ALA A 148 -11.80 3.99 -7.42
C ALA A 148 -11.48 5.24 -8.25
N LEU A 149 -10.51 6.05 -7.83
CA LEU A 149 -10.07 7.22 -8.59
C LEU A 149 -9.52 6.82 -9.97
N SER A 150 -8.74 5.74 -10.03
CA SER A 150 -8.23 5.18 -11.29
C SER A 150 -9.34 4.72 -12.22
N ALA A 151 -10.38 4.08 -11.67
CA ALA A 151 -11.53 3.65 -12.45
C ALA A 151 -12.30 4.84 -13.04
N VAL A 152 -12.49 5.92 -12.26
CA VAL A 152 -13.09 7.17 -12.75
C VAL A 152 -12.29 7.76 -13.90
N VAL A 153 -10.98 7.85 -13.74
CA VAL A 153 -10.10 8.38 -14.80
C VAL A 153 -10.13 7.49 -16.04
N LEU A 154 -10.11 6.17 -15.88
CA LEU A 154 -10.21 5.22 -16.99
C LEU A 154 -11.53 5.41 -17.75
N VAL A 155 -12.65 5.57 -17.05
CA VAL A 155 -13.96 5.84 -17.67
C VAL A 155 -13.92 7.15 -18.47
N ILE A 156 -13.34 8.21 -17.93
CA ILE A 156 -13.18 9.49 -18.64
C ILE A 156 -12.34 9.32 -19.91
N VAL A 157 -11.20 8.62 -19.82
CA VAL A 157 -10.31 8.39 -20.97
C VAL A 157 -11.03 7.54 -22.04
N VAL A 158 -11.76 6.52 -21.66
CA VAL A 158 -12.55 5.69 -22.59
C VAL A 158 -13.64 6.52 -23.27
N TRP A 159 -14.37 7.32 -22.52
CA TRP A 159 -15.43 8.17 -23.05
C TRP A 159 -14.89 9.21 -24.02
N THR A 160 -13.79 9.89 -23.69
CA THR A 160 -13.18 10.92 -24.55
C THR A 160 -12.52 10.34 -25.79
N SER A 161 -12.00 9.10 -25.73
CA SER A 161 -11.35 8.43 -26.86
C SER A 161 -12.35 7.70 -27.79
N GLY A 162 -13.62 7.57 -27.40
CA GLY A 162 -14.63 6.80 -28.13
C GLY A 162 -14.33 5.28 -28.18
N ALA A 163 -13.47 4.80 -27.30
CA ALA A 163 -13.05 3.41 -27.23
C ALA A 163 -14.15 2.50 -26.61
N THR A 164 -14.14 1.24 -27.00
CA THR A 164 -14.94 0.20 -26.33
C THR A 164 -14.02 -0.64 -25.43
N LEU A 165 -14.50 -0.93 -24.22
CA LEU A 165 -13.72 -1.62 -23.22
C LEU A 165 -14.39 -2.93 -22.80
N THR A 166 -13.75 -4.05 -23.10
CA THR A 166 -14.16 -5.40 -22.66
C THR A 166 -12.96 -6.02 -21.93
N LEU A 167 -12.66 -5.49 -20.71
CA LEU A 167 -11.46 -5.88 -19.96
C LEU A 167 -11.40 -7.39 -19.71
N SER A 168 -10.24 -7.98 -19.98
CA SER A 168 -9.98 -9.37 -19.67
C SER A 168 -9.99 -9.61 -18.15
N VAL A 169 -10.50 -10.76 -17.71
CA VAL A 169 -10.53 -11.13 -16.28
C VAL A 169 -9.13 -11.09 -15.66
N ALA A 170 -8.11 -11.53 -16.41
CA ALA A 170 -6.73 -11.50 -15.96
C ALA A 170 -6.22 -10.07 -15.68
N TYR A 171 -6.60 -9.11 -16.54
CA TYR A 171 -6.26 -7.71 -16.34
C TYR A 171 -7.00 -7.12 -15.12
N LEU A 172 -8.31 -7.39 -14.99
CA LEU A 172 -9.08 -6.95 -13.82
C LEU A 172 -8.51 -7.48 -12.50
N LEU A 173 -8.14 -8.76 -12.47
CA LEU A 173 -7.49 -9.35 -11.30
C LEU A 173 -6.12 -8.70 -11.05
N SER A 174 -5.36 -8.36 -12.07
CA SER A 174 -4.08 -7.66 -11.90
C SER A 174 -4.26 -6.27 -11.30
N VAL A 175 -5.27 -5.51 -11.75
CA VAL A 175 -5.58 -4.16 -11.21
C VAL A 175 -6.06 -4.22 -9.76
N LEU A 176 -6.75 -5.27 -9.35
CA LEU A 176 -7.29 -5.39 -8.00
C LEU A 176 -6.31 -6.04 -7.03
N VAL A 177 -5.72 -7.17 -7.41
CA VAL A 177 -4.93 -8.02 -6.51
C VAL A 177 -3.52 -7.49 -6.31
N LEU A 178 -2.82 -7.08 -7.40
CA LEU A 178 -1.43 -6.63 -7.27
C LEU A 178 -1.27 -5.39 -6.36
N PRO A 179 -2.08 -4.32 -6.51
CA PRO A 179 -1.96 -3.18 -5.63
C PRO A 179 -2.31 -3.49 -4.17
N LEU A 180 -3.31 -4.35 -3.93
CA LEU A 180 -3.68 -4.76 -2.59
C LEU A 180 -2.54 -5.55 -1.92
N LEU A 181 -1.95 -6.51 -2.63
CA LEU A 181 -0.80 -7.27 -2.13
C LEU A 181 0.42 -6.38 -1.88
N ALA A 182 0.69 -5.43 -2.77
CA ALA A 182 1.79 -4.48 -2.62
C ALA A 182 1.58 -3.57 -1.40
N ALA A 183 0.37 -3.04 -1.20
CA ALA A 183 0.02 -2.24 -0.04
C ALA A 183 0.12 -3.05 1.26
N TRP A 184 -0.37 -4.29 1.27
CA TRP A 184 -0.24 -5.20 2.43
C TRP A 184 1.22 -5.51 2.73
N CYS A 185 2.01 -5.85 1.71
CA CYS A 185 3.44 -6.11 1.86
C CYS A 185 4.19 -4.91 2.45
N ALA A 186 3.92 -3.71 1.94
CA ALA A 186 4.51 -2.47 2.45
C ALA A 186 4.15 -2.21 3.91
N THR A 187 2.90 -2.48 4.31
CA THR A 187 2.47 -2.35 5.72
C THR A 187 3.17 -3.34 6.63
N ALA A 188 3.21 -4.60 6.23
CA ALA A 188 3.87 -5.66 7.01
C ALA A 188 5.37 -5.40 7.17
N LEU A 189 6.06 -4.98 6.10
CA LEU A 189 7.46 -4.60 6.15
C LEU A 189 7.69 -3.34 6.98
N SER A 190 6.83 -2.33 6.85
CA SER A 190 6.89 -1.12 7.69
C SER A 190 6.79 -1.47 9.18
N LEU A 191 5.84 -2.34 9.53
CA LEU A 191 5.67 -2.80 10.90
C LEU A 191 6.90 -3.60 11.38
N LEU A 192 7.41 -4.51 10.54
CA LEU A 192 8.60 -5.28 10.82
C LEU A 192 9.80 -4.38 11.13
N VAL A 193 10.06 -3.39 10.27
CA VAL A 193 11.17 -2.46 10.44
C VAL A 193 11.01 -1.63 11.72
N ASN A 194 9.82 -1.10 11.97
CA ASN A 194 9.57 -0.26 13.15
C ASN A 194 9.66 -1.04 14.47
N LEU A 195 9.26 -2.31 14.50
CA LEU A 195 9.25 -3.12 15.72
C LEU A 195 10.57 -3.84 15.99
N LEU A 196 11.25 -4.34 14.94
CA LEU A 196 12.49 -5.11 15.11
C LEU A 196 13.75 -4.27 14.99
N TYR A 197 13.67 -3.14 14.28
CA TYR A 197 14.81 -2.26 14.03
C TYR A 197 14.47 -0.79 14.28
N PRO A 198 14.13 -0.42 15.54
CA PRO A 198 13.68 0.94 15.86
C PRO A 198 14.71 2.02 15.50
N ARG A 199 16.00 1.67 15.50
CA ARG A 199 17.09 2.60 15.06
C ARG A 199 17.01 2.94 13.57
N LEU A 200 16.51 2.01 12.72
CA LEU A 200 16.30 2.26 11.29
C LEU A 200 14.98 3.00 11.03
N ALA A 201 14.10 3.02 12.01
CA ALA A 201 12.79 3.62 11.95
C ALA A 201 12.76 5.08 12.42
N GLN A 202 13.83 5.55 13.12
CA GLN A 202 13.87 6.91 13.64
C GLN A 202 13.69 7.94 12.51
N PRO A 203 12.70 8.85 12.61
CA PRO A 203 12.56 9.92 11.66
C PRO A 203 13.79 10.81 11.75
N GLY A 204 14.53 10.94 10.65
CA GLY A 204 15.58 11.93 10.57
C GLY A 204 15.00 13.31 10.90
N SER A 205 15.76 14.14 11.57
CA SER A 205 15.37 15.43 12.17
C SER A 205 14.87 16.51 11.19
N TYR A 206 14.67 16.20 9.93
CA TYR A 206 14.21 17.15 8.91
C TYR A 206 12.85 16.71 8.34
N GLY A 207 11.87 17.61 8.48
CA GLY A 207 10.46 17.42 8.19
C GLY A 207 10.13 16.89 6.80
N LEU A 208 8.89 16.38 6.62
CA LEU A 208 8.36 15.75 5.41
C LEU A 208 9.29 14.69 4.80
N ASN A 209 9.68 13.73 5.63
CA ASN A 209 10.45 12.58 5.17
C ASN A 209 9.55 11.64 4.32
N MET A 210 9.30 12.02 3.07
CA MET A 210 8.74 11.12 2.06
C MET A 210 9.64 9.91 1.79
N GLY A 211 10.91 10.00 2.20
CA GLY A 211 11.89 8.94 2.11
C GLY A 211 12.74 8.89 3.35
N GLY A 212 12.10 8.84 4.54
CA GLY A 212 12.83 8.83 5.81
C GLY A 212 14.10 8.02 5.71
N GLY A 213 15.20 8.72 5.93
CA GLY A 213 16.53 8.32 5.62
C GLY A 213 16.85 6.88 5.94
N GLY A 214 17.48 6.22 5.01
CA GLY A 214 18.09 4.94 5.21
C GLY A 214 17.34 3.75 4.61
N LEU A 215 17.96 2.61 4.78
CA LEU A 215 17.56 1.31 4.24
C LEU A 215 16.12 0.89 4.61
N GLY A 216 15.59 1.36 5.75
CA GLY A 216 14.25 1.00 6.20
C GLY A 216 13.12 1.54 5.32
N GLY A 217 13.24 2.79 4.82
CA GLY A 217 12.25 3.35 3.90
C GLY A 217 12.29 2.70 2.52
N GLY A 218 13.50 2.43 2.01
CA GLY A 218 13.69 1.73 0.73
C GLY A 218 13.12 0.32 0.74
N ALA A 219 13.40 -0.46 1.79
CA ALA A 219 12.92 -1.84 1.91
C ALA A 219 11.40 -1.96 1.86
N VAL A 220 10.68 -0.98 2.40
CA VAL A 220 9.21 -0.95 2.40
C VAL A 220 8.64 -0.74 0.98
N ILE A 221 9.33 0.05 0.17
CA ILE A 221 8.86 0.44 -1.18
C ILE A 221 9.28 -0.58 -2.24
N LEU A 222 10.37 -1.34 -2.02
CA LEU A 222 10.94 -2.27 -3.00
C LEU A 222 9.91 -3.26 -3.61
N PRO A 223 9.03 -3.92 -2.83
CA PRO A 223 8.07 -4.85 -3.42
C PRO A 223 7.11 -4.15 -4.39
N ALA A 224 6.66 -2.94 -4.04
CA ALA A 224 5.76 -2.16 -4.88
C ALA A 224 6.46 -1.65 -6.15
N LEU A 225 7.72 -1.22 -6.04
CA LEU A 225 8.56 -0.92 -7.20
C LEU A 225 8.75 -2.15 -8.08
N GLY A 226 9.00 -3.32 -7.48
CA GLY A 226 9.08 -4.58 -8.20
C GLY A 226 7.80 -4.87 -8.98
N VAL A 227 6.63 -4.74 -8.36
CA VAL A 227 5.33 -4.89 -9.02
C VAL A 227 5.17 -3.88 -10.16
N PHE A 228 5.49 -2.61 -9.92
CA PHE A 228 5.42 -1.56 -10.94
C PHE A 228 6.30 -1.90 -12.16
N PHE A 229 7.57 -2.19 -11.95
CA PHE A 229 8.49 -2.49 -13.05
C PHE A 229 8.14 -3.80 -13.76
N VAL A 230 7.87 -4.86 -13.02
CA VAL A 230 7.52 -6.16 -13.60
C VAL A 230 6.24 -6.02 -14.44
N PHE A 231 5.23 -5.32 -13.95
CA PHE A 231 4.00 -5.12 -14.72
C PHE A 231 4.27 -4.27 -15.97
N THR A 232 4.93 -3.13 -15.81
CA THR A 232 5.17 -2.19 -16.91
C THR A 232 6.03 -2.78 -18.03
N PHE A 233 7.08 -3.54 -17.69
CA PHE A 233 8.02 -4.05 -18.69
C PHE A 233 7.69 -5.45 -19.20
N LEU A 234 7.09 -6.32 -18.38
CA LEU A 234 6.81 -7.70 -18.78
C LEU A 234 5.38 -7.91 -19.30
N ALA A 235 4.39 -7.15 -18.82
CA ALA A 235 3.01 -7.39 -19.23
C ALA A 235 2.77 -7.25 -20.74
N PRO A 236 3.41 -6.34 -21.47
CA PRO A 236 3.27 -6.25 -22.92
C PRO A 236 3.69 -7.52 -23.68
N ASP A 237 4.71 -8.22 -23.17
CA ASP A 237 5.30 -9.37 -23.85
C ASP A 237 4.70 -10.71 -23.39
N VAL A 238 4.52 -10.87 -22.08
CA VAL A 238 4.08 -12.15 -21.49
C VAL A 238 2.60 -12.19 -21.12
N GLY A 239 1.94 -11.04 -21.13
CA GLY A 239 0.50 -10.88 -20.79
C GLY A 239 0.22 -10.73 -19.30
N ALA A 240 -0.90 -10.08 -18.98
CA ALA A 240 -1.30 -9.74 -17.63
C ALA A 240 -1.44 -10.96 -16.69
N ALA A 241 -1.92 -12.10 -17.21
CA ALA A 241 -2.12 -13.33 -16.41
C ALA A 241 -0.81 -13.89 -15.86
N ARG A 242 0.25 -13.95 -16.69
CA ARG A 242 1.55 -14.46 -16.26
C ARG A 242 2.23 -13.50 -15.32
N VAL A 243 2.11 -12.20 -15.55
CA VAL A 243 2.64 -11.18 -14.65
C VAL A 243 1.93 -11.23 -13.30
N LEU A 244 0.61 -11.42 -13.27
CA LEU A 244 -0.14 -11.61 -12.04
C LEU A 244 0.38 -12.82 -11.25
N ALA A 245 0.63 -13.95 -11.91
CA ALA A 245 1.15 -15.14 -11.26
C ALA A 245 2.56 -14.93 -10.68
N ILE A 246 3.47 -14.31 -11.45
CA ILE A 246 4.87 -14.08 -11.04
C ILE A 246 4.96 -12.99 -9.96
N ALA A 247 4.51 -11.78 -10.29
CA ALA A 247 4.61 -10.63 -9.38
C ALA A 247 3.69 -10.77 -8.17
N GLY A 248 2.45 -11.26 -8.39
CA GLY A 248 1.50 -11.52 -7.33
C GLY A 248 1.98 -12.63 -6.39
N GLY A 249 2.47 -13.73 -6.93
CA GLY A 249 3.04 -14.83 -6.15
C GLY A 249 4.24 -14.39 -5.32
N ALA A 250 5.21 -13.70 -5.93
CA ALA A 250 6.38 -13.19 -5.21
C ALA A 250 5.99 -12.19 -4.10
N THR A 251 5.11 -11.24 -4.41
CA THR A 251 4.65 -10.24 -3.42
C THR A 251 3.84 -10.90 -2.30
N ALA A 252 3.00 -11.90 -2.60
CA ALA A 252 2.26 -12.65 -1.60
C ALA A 252 3.18 -13.42 -0.65
N VAL A 253 4.22 -14.07 -1.17
CA VAL A 253 5.22 -14.77 -0.34
C VAL A 253 5.91 -13.79 0.61
N VAL A 254 6.35 -12.63 0.12
CA VAL A 254 7.00 -11.60 0.96
C VAL A 254 6.02 -11.06 1.99
N ALA A 255 4.76 -10.80 1.62
CA ALA A 255 3.72 -10.31 2.51
C ALA A 255 3.41 -11.31 3.64
N VAL A 256 3.26 -12.59 3.32
CA VAL A 256 3.03 -13.65 4.31
C VAL A 256 4.26 -13.82 5.22
N ALA A 257 5.45 -13.92 4.64
CA ALA A 257 6.68 -14.07 5.40
C ALA A 257 6.90 -12.91 6.37
N SER A 258 6.75 -11.68 5.92
CA SER A 258 6.87 -10.48 6.79
C SER A 258 5.81 -10.45 7.88
N THR A 259 4.56 -10.79 7.59
CA THR A 259 3.48 -10.86 8.58
C THR A 259 3.75 -11.93 9.64
N VAL A 260 4.20 -13.13 9.22
CA VAL A 260 4.55 -14.22 10.12
C VAL A 260 5.76 -13.85 11.00
N LEU A 261 6.79 -13.22 10.41
CA LEU A 261 7.95 -12.73 11.15
C LEU A 261 7.56 -11.69 12.20
N VAL A 262 6.72 -10.74 11.86
CA VAL A 262 6.20 -9.75 12.81
C VAL A 262 5.45 -10.48 13.94
N ALA A 263 4.55 -11.40 13.62
CA ALA A 263 3.74 -12.11 14.62
C ALA A 263 4.60 -13.02 15.54
N SER A 264 5.65 -13.66 15.00
CA SER A 264 6.50 -14.58 15.75
C SER A 264 7.61 -13.90 16.54
N ARG A 265 8.10 -12.75 16.10
CA ARG A 265 9.22 -12.02 16.70
C ARG A 265 8.80 -10.88 17.62
N PHE A 266 7.51 -10.58 17.68
CA PHE A 266 7.01 -9.55 18.59
C PHE A 266 7.26 -9.98 20.05
N ARG A 267 8.31 -9.41 20.65
CA ARG A 267 8.64 -9.56 22.06
C ARG A 267 8.42 -8.22 22.76
N PRO A 268 7.46 -8.12 23.68
CA PRO A 268 7.19 -6.87 24.39
C PRO A 268 8.42 -6.39 25.16
N ASP A 269 9.25 -7.31 25.67
CA ASP A 269 10.43 -6.98 26.45
C ASP A 269 11.50 -6.23 25.63
N ALA A 270 11.67 -6.60 24.36
CA ALA A 270 12.65 -5.94 23.48
C ALA A 270 12.27 -4.50 23.08
N VAL A 271 10.98 -4.16 23.18
CA VAL A 271 10.49 -2.80 22.89
C VAL A 271 10.73 -1.88 24.09
N LEU A 272 10.78 -2.44 25.32
CA LEU A 272 11.00 -1.67 26.54
C LEU A 272 12.49 -1.37 26.80
N GLU A 273 13.41 -2.11 26.16
CA GLU A 273 14.87 -1.94 26.33
C GLU A 273 15.50 -1.03 25.26
N SER A 274 14.76 -0.52 24.29
CA SER A 274 15.24 0.29 23.16
C SER A 274 15.05 1.79 23.40
#